data_73c40bbb5f3eb7bdb0e314ebf636aef0
#
_entry.id   73c40bbb5f3eb7bdb0e314ebf636aef0
#
_cell.length_a   1.000
_cell.length_b   1.000
_cell.length_c   1.000
_cell.angle_alpha   90.00
_cell.angle_beta   90.00
_cell.angle_gamma   90.00
#
_symmetry.space_group_name_H-M   'P 1'
#
loop_
_entity.id
_entity.type
_entity.pdbx_description
1 polymer ?
#
loop_
_entity_poly.entity_id
_entity_poly.type
_entity_poly.pdbx_seq_one_letter_code
_entity_poly.pdbx_strand_id
1 'polypeptide(L)'
;MSEYKKTALVLGAGGFIGSHMVKRLRSEGYWVRGVDLKYPEYGDSEANEFVQGDLRDVNFVSRVIQYKGEQGNFYNSVPYRYIRPFDEIYQFAADMG
;
A
#
# COMPACT_ATOMS: atom_id res chain seq x y z
N MET A 1 -10.61 -2.75 -18.15
CA MET A 1 -9.72 -1.57 -18.11
C MET A 1 -9.78 -0.96 -16.71
N SER A 2 -8.64 -0.60 -16.16
CA SER A 2 -8.60 -0.01 -14.83
C SER A 2 -9.01 1.46 -14.87
N GLU A 3 -9.78 1.90 -13.88
CA GLU A 3 -10.12 3.31 -13.71
C GLU A 3 -8.95 4.09 -13.08
N TYR A 4 -7.92 3.39 -12.62
CA TYR A 4 -6.78 4.02 -11.95
C TYR A 4 -5.62 4.23 -12.91
N LYS A 5 -4.96 5.37 -12.77
CA LYS A 5 -3.80 5.73 -13.59
C LYS A 5 -2.63 4.78 -13.39
N LYS A 6 -2.30 4.51 -12.13
CA LYS A 6 -1.19 3.66 -11.72
C LYS A 6 -1.48 3.10 -10.35
N THR A 7 -0.62 2.18 -9.91
CA THR A 7 -0.66 1.65 -8.55
C THR A 7 0.56 2.08 -7.76
N ALA A 8 0.36 2.37 -6.48
CA ALA A 8 1.45 2.77 -5.60
C ALA A 8 1.34 2.06 -4.26
N LEU A 9 2.49 1.70 -3.72
CA LEU A 9 2.62 1.13 -2.38
C LEU A 9 3.35 2.16 -1.53
N VAL A 10 2.75 2.57 -0.41
CA VAL A 10 3.34 3.55 0.50
C VAL A 10 3.67 2.85 1.81
N LEU A 11 4.95 2.68 2.08
CA LEU A 11 5.45 2.06 3.31
C LEU A 11 5.70 3.16 4.34
N GLY A 12 5.06 3.06 5.50
CA GLY A 12 5.05 4.13 6.49
C GLY A 12 3.86 5.06 6.29
N ALA A 13 2.76 4.54 5.78
CA ALA A 13 1.59 5.34 5.41
C ALA A 13 0.84 5.92 6.61
N GLY A 14 1.07 5.40 7.82
CA GLY A 14 0.45 5.92 9.03
C GLY A 14 1.15 7.14 9.62
N GLY A 15 2.36 7.45 9.16
CA GLY A 15 3.11 8.60 9.64
C GLY A 15 2.71 9.88 8.92
N PHE A 16 3.29 10.99 9.35
CA PHE A 16 2.94 12.31 8.83
C PHE A 16 3.24 12.42 7.33
N ILE A 17 4.47 12.12 6.94
CA ILE A 17 4.87 12.25 5.53
C ILE A 17 4.17 11.21 4.67
N GLY A 18 4.11 9.96 5.16
CA GLY A 18 3.46 8.89 4.40
C GLY A 18 1.98 9.14 4.15
N SER A 19 1.27 9.67 5.16
CA SER A 19 -0.15 9.97 5.00
C SER A 19 -0.39 11.09 3.99
N HIS A 20 0.49 12.09 3.95
CA HIS A 20 0.40 13.15 2.94
C HIS A 20 0.67 12.61 1.54
N MET A 21 1.62 11.69 1.41
CA MET A 21 1.88 11.06 0.12
C MET A 21 0.69 10.26 -0.37
N VAL A 22 0.03 9.53 0.54
CA VAL A 22 -1.19 8.78 0.20
C VAL A 22 -2.24 9.72 -0.37
N LYS A 23 -2.49 10.85 0.29
CA LYS A 23 -3.46 11.83 -0.17
C LYS A 23 -3.13 12.33 -1.56
N ARG A 24 -1.86 12.67 -1.78
CA ARG A 24 -1.41 13.18 -3.06
C ARG A 24 -1.60 12.16 -4.17
N LEU A 25 -1.17 10.94 -3.94
CA LEU A 25 -1.30 9.87 -4.95
C LEU A 25 -2.76 9.61 -5.29
N ARG A 26 -3.61 9.57 -4.26
CA ARG A 26 -5.05 9.39 -4.50
C ARG A 26 -5.62 10.53 -5.33
N SER A 27 -5.23 11.76 -5.03
CA SER A 27 -5.72 12.91 -5.80
C SER A 27 -5.25 12.89 -7.25
N GLU A 28 -4.14 12.20 -7.52
CA GLU A 28 -3.61 12.04 -8.87
C GLU A 28 -4.15 10.81 -9.60
N GLY A 29 -5.08 10.10 -9.00
CA GLY A 29 -5.74 8.99 -9.66
C GLY A 29 -5.10 7.62 -9.47
N TYR A 30 -4.21 7.49 -8.47
CA TYR A 30 -3.57 6.20 -8.18
C TYR A 30 -4.46 5.31 -7.33
N TRP A 31 -4.30 4.00 -7.53
CA TRP A 31 -4.73 3.03 -6.54
C TRP A 31 -3.58 2.87 -5.55
N VAL A 32 -3.85 3.08 -4.26
CA VAL A 32 -2.81 3.14 -3.24
C VAL A 32 -3.05 2.10 -2.15
N ARG A 33 -2.03 1.30 -1.89
CA ARG A 33 -1.97 0.49 -0.66
C ARG A 33 -1.03 1.16 0.31
N GLY A 34 -1.53 1.49 1.50
CA GLY A 34 -0.71 2.02 2.57
C GLY A 34 -0.39 0.93 3.57
N VAL A 35 0.84 0.94 4.10
CA VAL A 35 1.32 -0.05 5.06
C VAL A 35 2.01 0.64 6.21
N ASP A 36 1.69 0.23 7.46
CA ASP A 36 2.38 0.72 8.64
C ASP A 36 2.14 -0.24 9.79
N LEU A 37 2.98 -0.15 10.83
CA LEU A 37 2.75 -0.84 12.09
C LEU A 37 1.50 -0.36 12.79
N LYS A 38 1.16 0.92 12.60
CA LYS A 38 0.03 1.56 13.26
C LYS A 38 -0.90 2.17 12.23
N TYR A 39 -2.18 2.22 12.56
CA TYR A 39 -3.11 3.02 11.77
C TYR A 39 -2.80 4.51 11.98
N PRO A 40 -3.21 5.37 11.02
CA PRO A 40 -3.00 6.81 11.18
C PRO A 40 -3.60 7.32 12.49
N GLU A 41 -2.87 8.22 13.15
CA GLU A 41 -3.25 8.71 14.46
C GLU A 41 -4.45 9.65 14.44
N TYR A 42 -4.60 10.40 13.35
CA TYR A 42 -5.56 11.49 13.26
C TYR A 42 -6.68 11.25 12.26
N GLY A 43 -7.11 10.03 12.11
CA GLY A 43 -8.22 9.69 11.25
C GLY A 43 -7.90 8.54 10.32
N ASP A 44 -8.86 8.18 9.50
CA ASP A 44 -8.69 7.06 8.59
C ASP A 44 -7.74 7.41 7.45
N SER A 45 -7.00 6.42 7.00
CA SER A 45 -6.15 6.59 5.83
C SER A 45 -7.00 6.80 4.58
N GLU A 46 -6.52 7.63 3.66
CA GLU A 46 -7.16 7.79 2.35
C GLU A 46 -6.71 6.75 1.34
N ALA A 47 -5.87 5.81 1.74
CA ALA A 47 -5.47 4.73 0.85
C ALA A 47 -6.68 3.88 0.47
N ASN A 48 -6.64 3.31 -0.73
CA ASN A 48 -7.66 2.36 -1.15
C ASN A 48 -7.66 1.13 -0.24
N GLU A 49 -6.47 0.75 0.22
CA GLU A 49 -6.32 -0.35 1.16
C GLU A 49 -5.23 0.00 2.15
N PHE A 50 -5.51 -0.12 3.44
CA PHE A 50 -4.49 0.07 4.48
C PHE A 50 -4.23 -1.28 5.15
N VAL A 51 -2.96 -1.69 5.16
CA VAL A 51 -2.55 -2.96 5.75
C VAL A 51 -1.65 -2.68 6.95
N GLN A 52 -2.04 -3.18 8.10
CA GLN A 52 -1.25 -3.04 9.33
C GLN A 52 -0.33 -4.25 9.47
N GLY A 53 0.96 -3.99 9.61
CA GLY A 53 1.91 -5.07 9.76
C GLY A 53 3.34 -4.57 9.92
N ASP A 54 4.23 -5.51 10.20
CA ASP A 54 5.62 -5.21 10.50
C ASP A 54 6.49 -5.44 9.25
N LEU A 55 7.08 -4.35 8.76
CA LEU A 55 7.92 -4.40 7.57
C LEU A 55 9.27 -5.08 7.79
N ARG A 56 9.57 -5.48 9.03
CA ARG A 56 10.76 -6.30 9.31
C ARG A 56 10.47 -7.79 9.11
N ASP A 57 9.22 -8.16 8.96
CA ASP A 57 8.81 -9.55 8.71
C ASP A 57 8.87 -9.83 7.21
N VAL A 58 9.82 -10.68 6.81
CA VAL A 58 10.06 -11.01 5.40
C VAL A 58 8.82 -11.61 4.74
N ASN A 59 8.10 -12.48 5.46
CA ASN A 59 6.89 -13.09 4.91
C ASN A 59 5.80 -12.07 4.67
N PHE A 60 5.66 -11.12 5.59
CA PHE A 60 4.69 -10.05 5.41
C PHE A 60 5.06 -9.18 4.21
N VAL A 61 6.32 -8.77 4.11
CA VAL A 61 6.78 -7.93 3.02
C VAL A 61 6.57 -8.61 1.67
N SER A 62 6.89 -9.89 1.56
CA SER A 62 6.74 -10.62 0.30
C SER A 62 5.30 -10.64 -0.20
N ARG A 63 4.35 -10.57 0.72
CA ARG A 63 2.92 -10.54 0.37
C ARG A 63 2.43 -9.14 0.08
N VAL A 64 2.89 -8.16 0.83
CA VAL A 64 2.36 -6.80 0.73
C VAL A 64 2.82 -6.08 -0.54
N ILE A 65 3.92 -6.51 -1.14
CA ILE A 65 4.41 -5.92 -2.38
C ILE A 65 3.70 -6.45 -3.63
N GLN A 66 2.74 -7.36 -3.46
CA GLN A 66 2.01 -7.94 -4.59
C GLN A 66 0.69 -7.21 -4.82
N TYR A 67 0.52 -6.64 -6.00
CA TYR A 67 -0.76 -6.09 -6.41
C TYR A 67 -1.58 -7.21 -7.06
N LYS A 68 -2.80 -7.42 -6.58
CA LYS A 68 -3.62 -8.55 -6.98
C LYS A 68 -4.77 -8.17 -7.92
N GLY A 69 -4.68 -6.98 -8.53
CA GLY A 69 -5.74 -6.52 -9.42
C GLY A 69 -6.87 -5.84 -8.65
N GLU A 70 -7.87 -5.39 -9.38
CA GLU A 70 -8.97 -4.61 -8.78
C GLU A 70 -9.86 -5.44 -7.87
N GLN A 71 -9.93 -6.75 -8.09
CA GLN A 71 -10.78 -7.63 -7.31
C GLN A 71 -10.05 -8.33 -6.19
N GLY A 72 -8.75 -8.08 -6.06
CA GLY A 72 -7.93 -8.68 -5.03
C GLY A 72 -7.55 -7.69 -3.96
N ASN A 73 -7.25 -8.20 -2.77
CA ASN A 73 -6.69 -7.40 -1.69
C ASN A 73 -5.64 -8.22 -0.96
N PHE A 74 -4.99 -7.60 0.03
CA PHE A 74 -3.93 -8.26 0.77
C PHE A 74 -4.38 -9.59 1.39
N TYR A 75 -5.64 -9.67 1.79
CA TYR A 75 -6.15 -10.78 2.61
C TYR A 75 -6.74 -11.94 1.81
N ASN A 76 -6.89 -11.80 0.51
CA ASN A 76 -7.47 -12.88 -0.28
C ASN A 76 -6.46 -13.43 -1.30
N SER A 77 -6.79 -14.58 -1.86
CA SER A 77 -5.99 -15.19 -2.91
C SER A 77 -6.62 -14.92 -4.25
N VAL A 78 -5.77 -14.71 -5.25
CA VAL A 78 -6.22 -14.59 -6.64
C VAL A 78 -5.34 -15.49 -7.51
N PRO A 79 -5.80 -15.88 -8.71
CA PRO A 79 -4.94 -16.64 -9.63
C PRO A 79 -3.63 -15.90 -9.89
N TYR A 80 -2.54 -16.64 -9.94
CA TYR A 80 -1.20 -16.09 -10.10
C TYR A 80 -1.09 -15.09 -11.27
N ARG A 81 -1.83 -15.33 -12.34
CA ARG A 81 -1.78 -14.47 -13.53
C ARG A 81 -2.25 -13.04 -13.28
N TYR A 82 -2.94 -12.79 -12.16
CA TYR A 82 -3.39 -11.44 -11.80
C TYR A 82 -2.41 -10.72 -10.87
N ILE A 83 -1.38 -11.41 -10.39
CA ILE A 83 -0.42 -10.82 -9.46
C ILE A 83 0.66 -10.10 -10.26
N ARG A 84 0.95 -8.87 -9.85
CA ARG A 84 2.01 -8.06 -10.46
C ARG A 84 2.57 -7.08 -9.43
N PRO A 85 3.74 -6.49 -9.70
CA PRO A 85 4.30 -5.51 -8.78
C PRO A 85 3.51 -4.20 -8.87
N PHE A 86 3.69 -3.36 -7.86
CA PHE A 86 3.19 -1.99 -7.91
C PHE A 86 4.02 -1.19 -8.92
N ASP A 87 3.38 -0.20 -9.53
CA ASP A 87 4.09 0.68 -10.46
C ASP A 87 5.14 1.52 -9.74
N GLU A 88 4.81 1.97 -8.52
CA GLU A 88 5.69 2.81 -7.71
C GLU A 88 5.65 2.37 -6.26
N ILE A 89 6.80 2.47 -5.59
CA ILE A 89 6.90 2.16 -4.16
C ILE A 89 7.59 3.34 -3.48
N TYR A 90 6.94 3.86 -2.43
CA TYR A 90 7.44 4.97 -1.64
C TYR A 90 7.74 4.49 -0.23
N GLN A 91 8.97 4.72 0.22
CA GLN A 91 9.43 4.21 1.50
C GLN A 91 9.63 5.36 2.48
N PHE A 92 8.75 5.45 3.46
CA PHE A 92 8.83 6.44 4.53
C PHE A 92 8.90 5.80 5.91
N ALA A 93 8.88 4.47 5.99
CA ALA A 93 8.93 3.77 7.26
C ALA A 93 10.31 3.95 7.88
N ALA A 94 10.35 4.29 9.17
CA ALA A 94 11.59 4.38 9.94
C ALA A 94 12.00 2.99 10.42
N ASP A 95 13.28 2.81 10.68
CA ASP A 95 13.81 1.59 11.31
C ASP A 95 13.46 0.30 10.57
N MET A 96 13.67 0.34 9.29
CA MET A 96 13.45 -0.85 8.46
C MET A 96 14.51 -1.91 8.65
N GLY A 97 15.47 -1.67 9.40
CA GLY A 97 16.49 -2.66 9.60
C GLY A 97 17.61 -2.69 9.89
#